data_eca4b490fe56792e8c849414f1b3e80b
#
_entry.id   eca4b490fe56792e8c849414f1b3e80b
#
_cell.length_a   1.000
_cell.length_b   1.000
_cell.length_c   1.000
_cell.angle_alpha   90.00
_cell.angle_beta   90.00
_cell.angle_gamma   90.00
#
_symmetry.space_group_name_H-M   'P 1'
#
loop_
_entity.id
_entity.type
_entity.pdbx_description
1 polymer ?
#
loop_
_entity_poly.entity_id
_entity_poly.type
_entity_poly.pdbx_seq_one_letter_code
_entity_poly.pdbx_strand_id
1 'polypeptide(L)'
;MVKVNKWWQSPIWEVNTGLDSKFNEILLDEIYLVAKNIQTGKDSKPHKDLWDYDMPHLQKLKKTIFELITKNATDYVQEARDVEGLEVKFDYDFGWVNVKEPGQRIEMHAHSDATITATYYIKVPENSGDISFIDTGELIIVDGKYTTDNPTAKIKSITPREGYLIFFPAYVMHEVQENKSNDLRISLSTDLNLKIDKDSPNAVVLKSWVNDLVKIREYVPEIKK
;
A
#
# COMPACT_ATOMS: atom_id res chain seq x y z
N MET A 1 3.41 9.71 15.09
CA MET A 1 2.09 9.28 15.64
C MET A 1 1.52 8.28 14.68
N VAL A 2 1.03 7.14 15.18
CA VAL A 2 0.36 6.12 14.36
C VAL A 2 -1.14 6.25 14.59
N LYS A 3 -1.91 6.23 13.50
CA LYS A 3 -3.36 6.15 13.54
C LYS A 3 -3.78 4.87 12.82
N VAL A 4 -4.55 4.03 13.50
CA VAL A 4 -5.13 2.82 12.93
C VAL A 4 -6.63 3.02 12.80
N ASN A 5 -7.12 3.00 11.56
CA ASN A 5 -8.53 3.03 11.24
C ASN A 5 -9.02 1.58 11.09
N LYS A 6 -9.85 1.10 12.00
CA LYS A 6 -10.47 -0.23 11.91
C LYS A 6 -11.81 -0.10 11.17
N TRP A 7 -11.74 -0.02 9.85
CA TRP A 7 -12.91 0.02 8.99
C TRP A 7 -13.28 -1.39 8.53
N TRP A 8 -14.53 -1.79 8.69
CA TRP A 8 -15.05 -3.08 8.24
C TRP A 8 -14.20 -4.29 8.67
N GLN A 9 -13.65 -4.27 9.86
CA GLN A 9 -12.71 -5.26 10.37
C GLN A 9 -11.33 -5.28 9.65
N SER A 10 -11.12 -4.40 8.68
CA SER A 10 -9.83 -4.26 8.00
C SER A 10 -9.05 -3.08 8.58
N PRO A 11 -7.83 -3.29 9.04
CA PRO A 11 -7.00 -2.20 9.55
C PRO A 11 -6.43 -1.39 8.39
N ILE A 12 -6.53 -0.08 8.48
CA ILE A 12 -5.84 0.88 7.60
C ILE A 12 -4.94 1.73 8.48
N TRP A 13 -3.65 1.68 8.26
CA TRP A 13 -2.66 2.41 9.05
C TRP A 13 -2.24 3.69 8.35
N GLU A 14 -2.23 4.78 9.09
CA GLU A 14 -1.65 6.07 8.72
C GLU A 14 -0.47 6.35 9.66
N VAL A 15 0.74 6.37 9.13
CA VAL A 15 1.96 6.49 9.93
C VAL A 15 2.79 7.67 9.46
N ASN A 16 3.11 8.60 10.37
CA ASN A 16 4.14 9.59 10.11
C ASN A 16 5.51 8.88 10.20
N THR A 17 6.26 8.87 9.11
CA THR A 17 7.55 8.19 9.04
C THR A 17 8.67 8.95 9.75
N GLY A 18 8.48 10.22 10.07
CA GLY A 18 9.51 11.10 10.58
C GLY A 18 10.51 11.58 9.52
N LEU A 19 10.31 11.23 8.25
CA LEU A 19 11.09 11.75 7.13
C LEU A 19 10.54 13.12 6.73
N ASP A 20 11.42 14.10 6.61
CA ASP A 20 11.06 15.50 6.38
C ASP A 20 11.01 15.88 4.89
N SER A 21 10.63 17.12 4.59
CA SER A 21 10.55 17.62 3.22
C SER A 21 11.89 17.61 2.50
N LYS A 22 12.99 17.86 3.21
CA LYS A 22 14.33 17.81 2.63
C LYS A 22 14.71 16.40 2.20
N PHE A 23 14.31 15.40 2.98
CA PHE A 23 14.45 14.01 2.58
C PHE A 23 13.69 13.72 1.29
N ASN A 24 12.44 14.19 1.19
CA ASN A 24 11.60 13.99 0.01
C ASN A 24 12.18 14.67 -1.24
N GLU A 25 12.74 15.86 -1.12
CA GLU A 25 13.41 16.56 -2.22
C GLU A 25 14.56 15.71 -2.80
N ILE A 26 15.45 15.21 -1.93
CA ILE A 26 16.58 14.39 -2.37
C ILE A 26 16.09 13.03 -2.93
N LEU A 27 15.08 12.44 -2.32
CA LEU A 27 14.46 11.20 -2.81
C LEU A 27 13.89 11.38 -4.23
N LEU A 28 13.25 12.53 -4.51
CA LEU A 28 12.76 12.86 -5.86
C LEU A 28 13.90 12.95 -6.87
N ASP A 29 15.02 13.58 -6.52
CA ASP A 29 16.19 13.65 -7.39
C ASP A 29 16.75 12.25 -7.71
N GLU A 30 16.82 11.36 -6.70
CA GLU A 30 17.23 9.97 -6.91
C GLU A 30 16.25 9.22 -7.84
N ILE A 31 14.94 9.40 -7.68
CA ILE A 31 13.90 8.80 -8.52
C ILE A 31 14.02 9.31 -9.97
N TYR A 32 14.20 10.60 -10.17
CA TYR A 32 14.40 11.17 -11.51
C TYR A 32 15.67 10.66 -12.17
N LEU A 33 16.75 10.47 -11.41
CA LEU A 33 17.99 9.90 -11.94
C LEU A 33 17.78 8.45 -12.39
N VAL A 34 17.05 7.64 -11.61
CA VAL A 34 16.66 6.26 -11.97
C VAL A 34 15.84 6.27 -13.26
N ALA A 35 14.80 7.11 -13.32
CA ALA A 35 13.93 7.21 -14.50
C ALA A 35 14.73 7.62 -15.76
N LYS A 36 15.66 8.56 -15.66
CA LYS A 36 16.55 8.97 -16.75
C LYS A 36 17.45 7.82 -17.22
N ASN A 37 17.99 7.03 -16.31
CA ASN A 37 18.84 5.90 -16.66
C ASN A 37 18.07 4.83 -17.42
N ILE A 38 16.81 4.57 -17.07
CA ILE A 38 15.92 3.67 -17.80
C ILE A 38 15.65 4.21 -19.21
N GLN A 39 15.28 5.47 -19.35
CA GLN A 39 14.99 6.12 -20.64
C GLN A 39 16.19 6.13 -21.59
N THR A 40 17.40 6.30 -21.06
CA THR A 40 18.64 6.34 -21.87
C THR A 40 19.18 4.94 -22.22
N GLY A 41 18.50 3.87 -21.80
CA GLY A 41 18.93 2.49 -22.05
C GLY A 41 20.20 2.08 -21.31
N LYS A 42 20.67 2.88 -20.35
CA LYS A 42 21.80 2.53 -19.48
C LYS A 42 21.45 1.37 -18.53
N ASP A 43 20.17 1.22 -18.25
CA ASP A 43 19.62 0.10 -17.50
C ASP A 43 18.92 -0.84 -18.50
N SER A 44 19.56 -1.94 -18.81
CA SER A 44 19.07 -2.90 -19.83
C SER A 44 17.99 -3.86 -19.31
N LYS A 45 17.58 -3.70 -18.05
CA LYS A 45 16.54 -4.55 -17.44
C LYS A 45 15.20 -3.79 -17.42
N PRO A 46 14.27 -4.05 -18.34
CA PRO A 46 13.01 -3.30 -18.48
C PRO A 46 12.02 -3.51 -17.31
N HIS A 47 12.34 -4.37 -16.34
CA HIS A 47 11.51 -4.70 -15.18
C HIS A 47 12.30 -4.74 -13.87
N LYS A 48 13.26 -3.84 -13.72
CA LYS A 48 13.99 -3.74 -12.46
C LYS A 48 13.08 -3.13 -11.40
N ASP A 49 12.94 -3.83 -10.27
CA ASP A 49 12.26 -3.32 -9.10
C ASP A 49 12.92 -2.00 -8.64
N LEU A 50 12.09 -1.05 -8.21
CA LEU A 50 12.61 0.22 -7.69
C LEU A 50 13.60 -0.01 -6.53
N TRP A 51 13.37 -1.02 -5.72
CA TRP A 51 14.21 -1.36 -4.58
C TRP A 51 15.59 -1.95 -4.92
N ASP A 52 15.81 -2.30 -6.19
CA ASP A 52 17.11 -2.80 -6.67
C ASP A 52 18.13 -1.70 -6.96
N TYR A 53 17.72 -0.43 -6.93
CA TYR A 53 18.62 0.70 -7.14
C TYR A 53 19.32 1.08 -5.83
N ASP A 54 20.66 1.10 -5.87
CA ASP A 54 21.50 1.49 -4.74
C ASP A 54 21.60 3.02 -4.62
N MET A 55 20.46 3.61 -4.22
CA MET A 55 20.32 5.05 -3.96
C MET A 55 20.10 5.26 -2.47
N PRO A 56 20.89 6.09 -1.79
CA PRO A 56 20.90 6.17 -0.33
C PRO A 56 19.55 6.50 0.31
N HIS A 57 18.79 7.48 -0.24
CA HIS A 57 17.49 7.87 0.29
C HIS A 57 16.43 6.85 -0.02
N LEU A 58 16.49 6.24 -1.21
CA LEU A 58 15.59 5.16 -1.60
C LEU A 58 15.77 3.93 -0.69
N GLN A 59 17.00 3.53 -0.41
CA GLN A 59 17.31 2.41 0.49
C GLN A 59 16.93 2.73 1.95
N LYS A 60 17.15 3.97 2.39
CA LYS A 60 16.68 4.42 3.71
C LYS A 60 15.16 4.37 3.81
N LEU A 61 14.44 4.83 2.77
CA LEU A 61 12.98 4.76 2.73
C LEU A 61 12.50 3.30 2.78
N LYS A 62 13.08 2.42 1.95
CA LYS A 62 12.79 0.97 1.96
C LYS A 62 12.86 0.40 3.38
N LYS A 63 13.99 0.63 4.06
CA LYS A 63 14.20 0.16 5.44
C LYS A 63 13.15 0.73 6.39
N THR A 64 12.89 2.05 6.32
CA THR A 64 11.91 2.72 7.18
C THR A 64 10.50 2.16 6.99
N ILE A 65 10.06 1.98 5.75
CA ILE A 65 8.76 1.38 5.42
C ILE A 65 8.64 -0.01 6.03
N PHE A 66 9.67 -0.84 5.81
CA PHE A 66 9.67 -2.22 6.29
C PHE A 66 9.58 -2.30 7.82
N GLU A 67 10.38 -1.52 8.54
CA GLU A 67 10.38 -1.48 10.01
C GLU A 67 9.02 -1.02 10.55
N LEU A 68 8.42 0.02 9.95
CA LEU A 68 7.12 0.54 10.36
C LEU A 68 6.00 -0.46 10.11
N ILE A 69 5.97 -1.11 8.96
CA ILE A 69 4.93 -2.10 8.63
C ILE A 69 5.08 -3.31 9.57
N THR A 70 6.29 -3.87 9.69
CA THR A 70 6.55 -5.03 10.57
C THR A 70 6.12 -4.75 11.99
N LYS A 71 6.54 -3.60 12.55
CA LYS A 71 6.16 -3.22 13.92
C LYS A 71 4.65 -3.11 14.08
N ASN A 72 3.99 -2.32 13.25
CA ASN A 72 2.57 -2.03 13.42
C ASN A 72 1.68 -3.24 13.13
N ALA A 73 2.06 -4.08 12.16
CA ALA A 73 1.37 -5.34 11.91
C ALA A 73 1.55 -6.33 13.07
N THR A 74 2.75 -6.40 13.65
CA THR A 74 3.03 -7.20 14.85
C THR A 74 2.15 -6.77 16.02
N ASP A 75 2.18 -5.47 16.35
CA ASP A 75 1.37 -4.91 17.44
C ASP A 75 -0.13 -5.21 17.23
N TYR A 76 -0.62 -5.06 16.01
CA TYR A 76 -2.01 -5.32 15.67
C TYR A 76 -2.39 -6.79 15.83
N VAL A 77 -1.56 -7.72 15.35
CA VAL A 77 -1.86 -9.16 15.45
C VAL A 77 -1.78 -9.63 16.89
N GLN A 78 -0.81 -9.15 17.67
CA GLN A 78 -0.71 -9.46 19.10
C GLN A 78 -1.95 -8.99 19.85
N GLU A 79 -2.38 -7.74 19.66
CA GLU A 79 -3.61 -7.20 20.27
C GLU A 79 -4.87 -7.97 19.83
N ALA A 80 -5.01 -8.18 18.52
CA ALA A 80 -6.22 -8.81 17.96
C ALA A 80 -6.38 -10.29 18.32
N ARG A 81 -5.29 -10.98 18.68
CA ARG A 81 -5.26 -12.41 18.98
C ARG A 81 -4.93 -12.73 20.43
N ASP A 82 -4.72 -11.71 21.27
CA ASP A 82 -4.32 -11.87 22.67
C ASP A 82 -3.08 -12.78 22.81
N VAL A 83 -2.04 -12.52 21.98
CA VAL A 83 -0.82 -13.33 21.92
C VAL A 83 0.39 -12.43 22.12
N GLU A 84 1.21 -12.74 23.13
CA GLU A 84 2.48 -12.07 23.38
C GLU A 84 3.65 -12.73 22.64
N GLY A 85 4.67 -11.94 22.31
CA GLY A 85 5.94 -12.44 21.73
C GLY A 85 5.84 -12.92 20.28
N LEU A 86 4.70 -12.70 19.61
CA LEU A 86 4.57 -12.94 18.19
C LEU A 86 5.31 -11.84 17.42
N GLU A 87 6.14 -12.20 16.46
CA GLU A 87 6.72 -11.27 15.49
C GLU A 87 6.19 -11.59 14.09
N VAL A 88 5.61 -10.59 13.43
CA VAL A 88 5.20 -10.67 12.03
C VAL A 88 6.40 -10.32 11.16
N LYS A 89 6.70 -11.14 10.16
CA LYS A 89 7.79 -10.88 9.20
C LYS A 89 7.25 -10.82 7.80
N PHE A 90 7.84 -9.92 7.01
CA PHE A 90 7.48 -9.75 5.60
C PHE A 90 8.70 -9.90 4.71
N ASP A 91 8.47 -10.35 3.48
CA ASP A 91 9.41 -10.20 2.37
C ASP A 91 8.86 -9.13 1.42
N TYR A 92 9.73 -8.34 0.82
CA TYR A 92 9.34 -7.44 -0.27
C TYR A 92 8.98 -8.24 -1.49
N ASP A 93 7.93 -7.79 -2.17
CA ASP A 93 7.58 -8.30 -3.48
C ASP A 93 8.05 -7.33 -4.55
N PHE A 94 7.44 -6.16 -4.64
CA PHE A 94 7.74 -5.18 -5.68
C PHE A 94 7.51 -3.74 -5.20
N GLY A 95 8.29 -2.78 -5.72
CA GLY A 95 8.14 -1.35 -5.45
C GLY A 95 8.12 -0.51 -6.72
N TRP A 96 7.21 0.49 -6.78
CA TRP A 96 7.05 1.37 -7.93
C TRP A 96 6.68 2.80 -7.54
N VAL A 97 6.90 3.73 -8.47
CA VAL A 97 6.54 5.14 -8.32
C VAL A 97 5.24 5.42 -9.06
N ASN A 98 4.32 6.10 -8.41
CA ASN A 98 3.11 6.65 -9.01
C ASN A 98 3.29 8.16 -9.20
N VAL A 99 3.26 8.60 -10.45
CA VAL A 99 3.20 10.01 -10.81
C VAL A 99 1.82 10.28 -11.38
N LYS A 100 1.10 11.22 -10.78
CA LYS A 100 -0.23 11.64 -11.24
C LYS A 100 -0.21 13.10 -11.64
N GLU A 101 -0.39 13.33 -12.93
CA GLU A 101 -0.60 14.66 -13.50
C GLU A 101 -1.98 15.22 -13.12
N PRO A 102 -2.20 16.54 -13.28
CA PRO A 102 -3.52 17.12 -13.16
C PRO A 102 -4.57 16.38 -14.01
N GLY A 103 -5.73 16.08 -13.43
CA GLY A 103 -6.82 15.33 -14.08
C GLY A 103 -6.68 13.81 -14.04
N GLN A 104 -5.55 13.25 -13.62
CA GLN A 104 -5.35 11.80 -13.53
C GLN A 104 -5.85 11.23 -12.19
N ARG A 105 -6.34 9.99 -12.25
CA ARG A 105 -6.78 9.19 -11.10
C ARG A 105 -6.26 7.76 -11.21
N ILE A 106 -6.44 6.96 -10.18
CA ILE A 106 -6.25 5.50 -10.22
C ILE A 106 -7.60 4.87 -9.97
N GLU A 107 -8.05 4.07 -10.92
CA GLU A 107 -9.31 3.34 -10.84
C GLU A 107 -9.30 2.35 -9.66
N MET A 108 -10.51 1.96 -9.26
CA MET A 108 -10.72 1.00 -8.19
C MET A 108 -10.06 -0.33 -8.50
N HIS A 109 -9.24 -0.82 -7.56
CA HIS A 109 -8.52 -2.08 -7.67
C HIS A 109 -8.16 -2.65 -6.29
N ALA A 110 -7.62 -3.85 -6.29
CA ALA A 110 -6.96 -4.49 -5.16
C ALA A 110 -5.73 -5.25 -5.68
N HIS A 111 -4.82 -5.61 -4.78
CA HIS A 111 -3.61 -6.34 -5.13
C HIS A 111 -3.79 -7.83 -4.82
N SER A 112 -3.73 -8.68 -5.85
CA SER A 112 -4.03 -10.12 -5.73
C SER A 112 -2.88 -10.93 -5.14
N ASP A 113 -1.64 -10.48 -5.33
CA ASP A 113 -0.44 -11.28 -5.09
C ASP A 113 0.35 -10.85 -3.86
N ALA A 114 -0.21 -9.94 -3.04
CA ALA A 114 0.41 -9.41 -1.84
C ALA A 114 -0.44 -9.66 -0.58
N THR A 115 0.20 -9.59 0.57
CA THR A 115 -0.48 -9.59 1.88
C THR A 115 -0.79 -8.18 2.35
N ILE A 116 0.17 -7.27 2.20
CA ILE A 116 0.07 -5.86 2.55
C ILE A 116 0.48 -5.02 1.34
N THR A 117 -0.27 -3.96 1.09
CA THR A 117 0.11 -2.88 0.17
C THR A 117 0.38 -1.63 0.97
N ALA A 118 1.43 -0.91 0.61
CA ALA A 118 1.84 0.32 1.27
C ALA A 118 2.12 1.42 0.26
N THR A 119 1.79 2.66 0.62
CA THR A 119 2.08 3.85 -0.18
C THR A 119 2.69 4.94 0.68
N TYR A 120 3.91 5.35 0.34
CA TYR A 120 4.58 6.52 0.91
C TYR A 120 4.36 7.74 0.04
N TYR A 121 4.00 8.86 0.64
CA TYR A 121 3.66 10.08 -0.07
C TYR A 121 4.84 11.05 -0.07
N ILE A 122 5.38 11.30 -1.27
CA ILE A 122 6.58 12.12 -1.49
C ILE A 122 6.20 13.57 -1.76
N LYS A 123 5.24 13.79 -2.68
CA LYS A 123 4.74 15.11 -3.05
C LYS A 123 3.21 15.06 -3.16
N VAL A 124 2.53 15.90 -2.38
CA VAL A 124 1.06 15.93 -2.27
C VAL A 124 0.57 17.38 -2.35
N PRO A 125 0.35 17.90 -3.56
CA PRO A 125 -0.25 19.22 -3.72
C PRO A 125 -1.65 19.28 -3.10
N GLU A 126 -2.05 20.45 -2.66
CA GLU A 126 -3.43 20.70 -2.20
C GLU A 126 -4.42 20.32 -3.31
N ASN A 127 -5.53 19.64 -2.95
CA ASN A 127 -6.53 19.11 -3.88
C ASN A 127 -6.02 18.05 -4.87
N SER A 128 -4.93 17.35 -4.56
CA SER A 128 -4.39 16.28 -5.43
C SER A 128 -5.11 14.94 -5.30
N GLY A 129 -6.26 14.90 -4.60
CA GLY A 129 -7.13 13.73 -4.46
C GLY A 129 -6.81 12.84 -3.26
N ASP A 130 -7.85 12.25 -2.71
CA ASP A 130 -7.79 11.32 -1.58
C ASP A 130 -7.50 9.89 -2.05
N ILE A 131 -7.04 9.03 -1.16
CA ILE A 131 -7.14 7.60 -1.31
C ILE A 131 -8.45 7.13 -0.65
N SER A 132 -9.30 6.45 -1.42
CA SER A 132 -10.60 5.98 -0.97
C SER A 132 -10.60 4.46 -0.87
N PHE A 133 -11.17 3.94 0.21
CA PHE A 133 -11.31 2.52 0.49
C PHE A 133 -12.79 2.14 0.48
N ILE A 134 -13.10 0.94 -0.01
CA ILE A 134 -14.46 0.48 -0.22
C ILE A 134 -14.70 -0.81 0.54
N ASP A 135 -15.82 -0.87 1.25
CA ASP A 135 -16.25 -2.08 1.91
C ASP A 135 -16.68 -3.13 0.89
N THR A 136 -15.87 -4.19 0.78
CA THR A 136 -16.12 -5.28 -0.17
C THR A 136 -17.31 -6.16 0.19
N GLY A 137 -17.78 -6.11 1.43
CA GLY A 137 -18.97 -6.84 1.88
C GLY A 137 -20.26 -6.38 1.22
N GLU A 138 -20.25 -5.18 0.62
CA GLU A 138 -21.40 -4.55 -0.01
C GLU A 138 -21.19 -4.28 -1.52
N LEU A 139 -20.10 -4.77 -2.12
CA LEU A 139 -19.84 -4.63 -3.56
C LEU A 139 -20.81 -5.46 -4.38
N ILE A 140 -21.59 -4.78 -5.21
CA ILE A 140 -22.39 -5.44 -6.24
C ILE A 140 -21.58 -5.45 -7.53
N ILE A 141 -21.44 -6.64 -8.12
CA ILE A 141 -20.88 -6.79 -9.47
C ILE A 141 -22.06 -6.73 -10.46
N VAL A 142 -22.07 -5.69 -11.27
CA VAL A 142 -23.02 -5.58 -12.38
C VAL A 142 -22.24 -5.70 -13.69
N ASP A 143 -22.62 -6.68 -14.52
CA ASP A 143 -22.00 -6.94 -15.83
C ASP A 143 -20.46 -7.09 -15.78
N GLY A 144 -19.95 -7.74 -14.73
CA GLY A 144 -18.52 -7.98 -14.55
C GLY A 144 -17.70 -6.74 -14.18
N LYS A 145 -18.34 -5.63 -13.85
CA LYS A 145 -17.71 -4.40 -13.36
C LYS A 145 -18.09 -4.14 -11.91
N TYR A 146 -17.10 -3.70 -11.14
CA TYR A 146 -17.37 -3.15 -9.82
C TYR A 146 -18.11 -1.82 -9.99
N THR A 147 -19.23 -1.65 -9.28
CA THR A 147 -19.92 -0.37 -9.28
C THR A 147 -19.89 0.24 -7.90
N THR A 148 -19.53 1.53 -7.86
CA THR A 148 -19.69 2.39 -6.69
C THR A 148 -21.11 2.94 -6.57
N ASP A 149 -21.98 2.69 -7.57
CA ASP A 149 -23.38 3.14 -7.56
C ASP A 149 -24.26 2.32 -6.61
N ASN A 150 -23.66 1.40 -5.84
CA ASN A 150 -24.34 0.73 -4.76
C ASN A 150 -24.63 1.75 -3.64
N PRO A 151 -25.88 2.12 -3.37
CA PRO A 151 -26.23 3.10 -2.34
C PRO A 151 -25.90 2.66 -0.92
N THR A 152 -25.54 1.38 -0.73
CA THR A 152 -25.11 0.81 0.56
C THR A 152 -23.60 0.71 0.69
N ALA A 153 -22.83 0.91 -0.38
CA ALA A 153 -21.38 0.87 -0.33
C ALA A 153 -20.83 1.97 0.59
N LYS A 154 -20.07 1.55 1.60
CA LYS A 154 -19.43 2.48 2.53
C LYS A 154 -18.05 2.82 2.01
N ILE A 155 -17.88 4.04 1.55
CA ILE A 155 -16.59 4.58 1.13
C ILE A 155 -15.99 5.38 2.28
N LYS A 156 -14.72 5.15 2.55
CA LYS A 156 -13.92 5.91 3.49
C LYS A 156 -12.68 6.44 2.79
N SER A 157 -12.38 7.71 2.99
CA SER A 157 -11.24 8.37 2.34
C SER A 157 -10.26 8.91 3.35
N ILE A 158 -9.00 8.93 2.96
CA ILE A 158 -7.90 9.56 3.69
C ILE A 158 -7.27 10.58 2.75
N THR A 159 -7.18 11.83 3.21
CA THR A 159 -6.38 12.86 2.54
C THR A 159 -4.91 12.59 2.84
N PRO A 160 -4.09 12.27 1.84
CA PRO A 160 -2.70 11.94 2.06
C PRO A 160 -1.89 13.17 2.48
N ARG A 161 -0.76 12.94 3.14
CA ARG A 161 0.18 13.98 3.57
C ARG A 161 1.60 13.56 3.23
N GLU A 162 2.43 14.51 2.83
CA GLU A 162 3.85 14.28 2.57
C GLU A 162 4.56 13.72 3.82
N GLY A 163 5.46 12.78 3.63
CA GLY A 163 6.16 12.09 4.71
C GLY A 163 5.34 11.04 5.46
N TYR A 164 4.09 10.78 5.01
CA TYR A 164 3.24 9.75 5.59
C TYR A 164 3.28 8.46 4.77
N LEU A 165 3.17 7.36 5.48
CA LEU A 165 2.97 6.03 4.97
C LEU A 165 1.53 5.59 5.26
N ILE A 166 0.79 5.18 4.23
CA ILE A 166 -0.50 4.51 4.38
C ILE A 166 -0.29 3.06 3.95
N PHE A 167 -0.68 2.10 4.79
CA PHE A 167 -0.63 0.70 4.42
C PHE A 167 -1.85 -0.06 4.94
N PHE A 168 -2.20 -1.14 4.25
CA PHE A 168 -3.43 -1.87 4.46
C PHE A 168 -3.33 -3.29 3.87
N PRO A 169 -4.22 -4.22 4.26
CA PRO A 169 -4.29 -5.53 3.63
C PRO A 169 -4.54 -5.40 2.13
N ALA A 170 -3.76 -6.10 1.34
CA ALA A 170 -3.70 -5.94 -0.11
C ALA A 170 -5.03 -6.24 -0.84
N TYR A 171 -5.91 -7.03 -0.21
CA TYR A 171 -7.25 -7.34 -0.73
C TYR A 171 -8.26 -6.19 -0.63
N VAL A 172 -7.95 -5.14 0.17
CA VAL A 172 -8.87 -4.02 0.36
C VAL A 172 -9.01 -3.23 -0.93
N MET A 173 -10.24 -3.16 -1.43
CA MET A 173 -10.56 -2.38 -2.63
C MET A 173 -10.32 -0.90 -2.38
N HIS A 174 -9.57 -0.27 -3.26
CA HIS A 174 -9.23 1.14 -3.13
C HIS A 174 -9.06 1.81 -4.48
N GLU A 175 -9.22 3.12 -4.47
CA GLU A 175 -8.97 4.01 -5.61
C GLU A 175 -8.20 5.25 -5.16
N VAL A 176 -7.64 5.96 -6.11
CA VAL A 176 -7.07 7.28 -5.88
C VAL A 176 -7.85 8.29 -6.68
N GLN A 177 -8.48 9.21 -5.98
CA GLN A 177 -9.29 10.27 -6.58
C GLN A 177 -8.46 11.15 -7.53
N GLU A 178 -9.18 11.85 -8.42
CA GLU A 178 -8.58 12.74 -9.40
C GLU A 178 -7.69 13.80 -8.75
N ASN A 179 -6.50 13.99 -9.32
CA ASN A 179 -5.63 15.11 -9.00
C ASN A 179 -6.21 16.40 -9.61
N LYS A 180 -6.89 17.18 -8.79
CA LYS A 180 -7.48 18.48 -9.16
C LYS A 180 -6.55 19.66 -8.92
N SER A 181 -5.31 19.40 -8.52
CA SER A 181 -4.27 20.43 -8.40
C SER A 181 -3.69 20.78 -9.77
N ASN A 182 -2.85 21.81 -9.81
CA ASN A 182 -2.10 22.19 -11.01
C ASN A 182 -0.67 21.60 -11.04
N ASP A 183 -0.36 20.64 -10.17
CA ASP A 183 0.99 20.09 -10.00
C ASP A 183 0.96 18.56 -9.91
N LEU A 184 2.14 17.93 -10.01
CA LEU A 184 2.29 16.48 -9.91
C LEU A 184 2.06 15.98 -8.47
N ARG A 185 1.24 14.96 -8.30
CA ARG A 185 1.21 14.13 -7.10
C ARG A 185 2.14 12.94 -7.28
N ILE A 186 3.08 12.75 -6.35
CA ILE A 186 4.09 11.69 -6.44
C ILE A 186 4.07 10.86 -5.16
N SER A 187 3.90 9.55 -5.35
CA SER A 187 3.96 8.58 -4.26
C SER A 187 4.74 7.34 -4.69
N LEU A 188 5.25 6.61 -3.71
CA LEU A 188 5.95 5.35 -3.90
C LEU A 188 5.12 4.26 -3.23
N SER A 189 4.75 3.24 -4.00
CA SER A 189 4.02 2.09 -3.48
C SER A 189 4.89 0.84 -3.46
N THR A 190 4.58 -0.06 -2.55
CA THR A 190 5.23 -1.37 -2.45
C THR A 190 4.26 -2.42 -1.94
N ASP A 191 4.42 -3.62 -2.45
CA ASP A 191 3.74 -4.81 -1.97
C ASP A 191 4.68 -5.65 -1.12
N LEU A 192 4.11 -6.30 -0.10
CA LEU A 192 4.84 -7.16 0.83
C LEU A 192 4.07 -8.47 1.05
N ASN A 193 4.82 -9.55 1.13
CA ASN A 193 4.28 -10.87 1.42
C ASN A 193 4.63 -11.30 2.83
N LEU A 194 3.62 -11.80 3.56
CA LEU A 194 3.81 -12.33 4.90
C LEU A 194 4.68 -13.59 4.85
N LYS A 195 5.74 -13.58 5.65
CA LYS A 195 6.61 -14.74 5.85
C LYS A 195 6.15 -15.54 7.05
N ILE A 196 5.70 -16.76 6.81
CA ILE A 196 5.32 -17.68 7.88
C ILE A 196 6.40 -18.74 8.03
N ASP A 197 7.14 -18.67 9.11
CA ASP A 197 8.00 -19.78 9.52
C ASP A 197 7.10 -20.93 10.03
N LYS A 198 7.09 -22.04 9.30
CA LYS A 198 6.22 -23.20 9.57
C LYS A 198 6.55 -23.89 10.90
N ASP A 199 7.78 -23.75 11.35
CA ASP A 199 8.30 -24.35 12.58
C ASP A 199 8.13 -23.44 13.80
N SER A 200 7.68 -22.19 13.57
CA SER A 200 7.36 -21.25 14.64
C SER A 200 6.11 -21.70 15.41
N PRO A 201 6.13 -21.66 16.76
CA PRO A 201 4.95 -21.92 17.58
C PRO A 201 3.76 -21.00 17.22
N ASN A 202 4.04 -19.86 16.64
CA ASN A 202 3.06 -18.85 16.22
C ASN A 202 2.54 -19.05 14.78
N ALA A 203 3.02 -20.06 14.05
CA ALA A 203 2.61 -20.31 12.67
C ALA A 203 1.08 -20.49 12.52
N VAL A 204 0.43 -21.10 13.49
CA VAL A 204 -1.03 -21.30 13.49
C VAL A 204 -1.78 -19.98 13.59
N VAL A 205 -1.31 -19.06 14.46
CA VAL A 205 -1.90 -17.72 14.64
C VAL A 205 -1.75 -16.91 13.37
N LEU A 206 -0.56 -16.89 12.76
CA LEU A 206 -0.29 -16.17 11.52
C LEU A 206 -1.09 -16.73 10.34
N LYS A 207 -1.20 -18.06 10.23
CA LYS A 207 -2.06 -18.70 9.21
C LYS A 207 -3.53 -18.36 9.41
N SER A 208 -4.02 -18.32 10.66
CA SER A 208 -5.38 -17.90 10.96
C SER A 208 -5.62 -16.45 10.54
N TRP A 209 -4.67 -15.54 10.84
CA TRP A 209 -4.77 -14.16 10.41
C TRP A 209 -4.80 -14.04 8.88
N VAL A 210 -3.90 -14.71 8.16
CA VAL A 210 -3.91 -14.73 6.69
C VAL A 210 -5.20 -15.31 6.14
N ASN A 211 -5.70 -16.39 6.74
CA ASN A 211 -6.97 -17.01 6.32
C ASN A 211 -8.15 -16.06 6.52
N ASP A 212 -8.17 -15.26 7.58
CA ASP A 212 -9.21 -14.25 7.77
C ASP A 212 -9.10 -13.15 6.70
N LEU A 213 -7.87 -12.79 6.31
CA LEU A 213 -7.64 -11.89 5.20
C LEU A 213 -8.04 -12.51 3.84
N VAL A 214 -7.84 -13.81 3.65
CA VAL A 214 -8.10 -14.53 2.38
C VAL A 214 -9.56 -14.95 2.26
N LYS A 215 -10.26 -15.26 3.32
CA LYS A 215 -11.70 -15.62 3.29
C LYS A 215 -12.56 -14.56 2.63
N ILE A 216 -12.12 -13.31 2.68
CA ILE A 216 -12.76 -12.21 1.98
C ILE A 216 -12.53 -12.32 0.46
N ARG A 217 -11.44 -12.97 0.00
CA ARG A 217 -11.16 -13.22 -1.44
C ARG A 217 -12.08 -14.28 -2.06
N GLU A 218 -12.47 -15.31 -1.31
CA GLU A 218 -13.31 -16.40 -1.85
C GLU A 218 -14.73 -15.93 -2.21
N TYR A 219 -15.13 -14.75 -1.74
CA TYR A 219 -16.41 -14.12 -2.11
C TYR A 219 -16.36 -13.33 -3.43
N VAL A 220 -15.19 -13.16 -4.05
CA VAL A 220 -15.08 -12.60 -5.40
C VAL A 220 -15.23 -13.76 -6.39
N PRO A 221 -16.37 -13.91 -7.09
CA PRO A 221 -16.52 -14.99 -8.06
C PRO A 221 -15.44 -14.86 -9.12
N GLU A 222 -14.73 -15.96 -9.41
CA GLU A 222 -13.81 -16.03 -10.54
C GLU A 222 -14.55 -15.55 -11.79
N ILE A 223 -14.13 -14.41 -12.32
CA ILE A 223 -14.59 -13.96 -13.64
C ILE A 223 -13.96 -14.94 -14.64
N LYS A 224 -14.73 -15.96 -15.04
CA LYS A 224 -14.35 -16.82 -16.16
C LYS A 224 -14.15 -15.91 -17.38
N LYS A 225 -12.92 -15.90 -17.87
CA LYS A 225 -12.53 -15.23 -19.11
C LYS A 225 -13.29 -15.80 -20.30
#